data_69c0748f69c69a4a84ba7c6e18041c21
#
_entry.id   69c0748f69c69a4a84ba7c6e18041c21
#
_cell.length_a   1.000
_cell.length_b   1.000
_cell.length_c   1.000
_cell.angle_alpha   90.00
_cell.angle_beta   90.00
_cell.angle_gamma   90.00
#
_symmetry.space_group_name_H-M   'P 1'
#
loop_
_entity.id
_entity.type
_entity.pdbx_description
1 polymer ?
#
loop_
_entity_poly.entity_id
_entity_poly.type
_entity_poly.pdbx_seq_one_letter_code
_entity_poly.pdbx_strand_id
1 'polypeptide(L)'
;MKTNKNKLKLELPWDKYSDQPYVIKNKVLKKQIYKKVRFDSLKMLLVNILIWPLAVIAFFLPAKKRKVDTKQFFGLGVNLGKTNLAKMQSMVDDLGCQHLIIRIPLHDIENLDKYVHFIASFSDKDLLINILQDRRHVENHILLQKSLSKIFDACEQYTQNFQIGHAVNRKKWAFFSMDEYLAFYRVAYDLKYKHYPNLKLMGSAVIDFEYYFTIRTLFNFYPLKFDRFNTLLYVDRRGAPENKQMGLDLRGKIKLLHAILRLSAKSSTDIVITETNWPITETFPYAPTSEKECVNVDEYAKYLLRYYMLAYSSQLVSQVYWHQLIAPGYGLVDNRDGLSKYPAYSVFKCMLKLLSGCKFVDFKVDSNNLYKVSFENTQYDIIVCWCLQKVTIDTLGKQVLSKEGNNISATKIVLSDDPIYLISDKA
;
A
#
# COMPACT_ATOMS: atom_id res chain seq x y z
N MET A 1 25.29 42.54 -6.45
CA MET A 1 25.13 41.09 -6.52
C MET A 1 25.28 40.49 -5.13
N LYS A 2 24.16 40.26 -4.41
CA LYS A 2 24.16 39.54 -3.13
C LYS A 2 23.99 38.06 -3.43
N THR A 3 25.07 37.32 -3.35
CA THR A 3 25.12 35.88 -3.49
C THR A 3 24.23 35.20 -2.45
N ASN A 4 23.22 34.52 -2.90
CA ASN A 4 22.25 33.76 -2.11
C ASN A 4 22.94 32.50 -1.54
N LYS A 5 23.80 32.70 -0.52
CA LYS A 5 24.51 31.64 0.21
C LYS A 5 23.62 31.18 1.35
N ASN A 6 22.68 30.28 1.15
CA ASN A 6 22.13 29.37 2.16
C ASN A 6 21.00 28.50 1.57
N LYS A 7 21.27 27.81 0.44
CA LYS A 7 20.50 26.60 0.17
C LYS A 7 21.08 25.52 1.08
N LEU A 8 20.42 25.26 2.18
CA LEU A 8 20.68 24.07 3.00
C LEU A 8 20.55 22.86 2.07
N LYS A 9 21.66 22.27 1.67
CA LYS A 9 21.68 20.94 1.06
C LYS A 9 21.29 19.97 2.16
N LEU A 10 20.02 19.63 2.22
CA LEU A 10 19.52 18.60 3.13
C LEU A 10 19.73 17.24 2.45
N GLU A 11 20.74 16.54 2.86
CA GLU A 11 20.89 15.12 2.55
C GLU A 11 20.12 14.33 3.62
N LEU A 12 19.15 13.53 3.17
CA LEU A 12 18.45 12.56 4.02
C LEU A 12 19.09 11.21 3.73
N PRO A 13 20.04 10.75 4.57
CA PRO A 13 20.69 9.46 4.37
C PRO A 13 19.64 8.35 4.43
N TRP A 14 19.81 7.36 3.57
CA TRP A 14 18.94 6.19 3.54
C TRP A 14 19.22 5.29 4.74
N ASP A 15 18.17 4.80 5.37
CA ASP A 15 18.30 3.85 6.47
C ASP A 15 18.52 2.45 5.92
N LYS A 16 19.73 1.93 6.11
CA LYS A 16 20.13 0.60 5.63
C LYS A 16 19.33 -0.56 6.26
N TYR A 17 18.64 -0.32 7.36
CA TYR A 17 17.86 -1.35 8.05
C TYR A 17 16.39 -1.34 7.67
N SER A 18 15.81 -0.18 7.39
CA SER A 18 14.35 -0.03 7.25
C SER A 18 13.88 0.42 5.87
N ASP A 19 14.75 0.49 4.86
CA ASP A 19 14.41 0.93 3.49
C ASP A 19 13.67 2.27 3.42
N GLN A 20 14.01 3.20 4.30
CA GLN A 20 13.42 4.54 4.35
C GLN A 20 14.49 5.59 4.74
N PRO A 21 14.24 6.88 4.49
CA PRO A 21 15.14 7.93 4.95
C PRO A 21 15.14 8.07 6.48
N TYR A 22 16.24 8.57 7.04
CA TYR A 22 16.31 8.92 8.46
C TYR A 22 15.38 10.07 8.80
N VAL A 23 14.84 10.03 10.01
CA VAL A 23 13.99 11.09 10.54
C VAL A 23 14.79 12.37 10.75
N ILE A 24 14.27 13.51 10.31
CA ILE A 24 14.85 14.83 10.55
C ILE A 24 14.76 15.13 12.06
N LYS A 25 15.89 15.08 12.79
CA LYS A 25 15.94 15.35 14.24
C LYS A 25 16.20 16.82 14.57
N ASN A 26 16.87 17.56 13.67
CA ASN A 26 17.27 18.96 13.89
C ASN A 26 16.06 19.88 14.04
N LYS A 27 15.86 20.44 15.25
CA LYS A 27 14.74 21.34 15.60
C LYS A 27 14.80 22.68 14.83
N VAL A 28 16.02 23.22 14.61
CA VAL A 28 16.21 24.49 13.88
C VAL A 28 15.78 24.33 12.43
N LEU A 29 16.26 23.25 11.80
CA LEU A 29 15.87 22.91 10.44
C LEU A 29 14.36 22.70 10.32
N LYS A 30 13.73 21.97 11.26
CA LYS A 30 12.27 21.83 11.28
C LYS A 30 11.55 23.18 11.31
N LYS A 31 12.01 24.09 12.16
CA LYS A 31 11.43 25.46 12.26
C LYS A 31 11.57 26.24 10.94
N GLN A 32 12.73 26.14 10.29
CA GLN A 32 12.97 26.78 8.98
C GLN A 32 12.05 26.21 7.90
N ILE A 33 11.90 24.88 7.85
CA ILE A 33 10.97 24.20 6.94
C ILE A 33 9.54 24.68 7.17
N TYR A 34 9.06 24.73 8.43
CA TYR A 34 7.71 25.21 8.77
C TYR A 34 7.48 26.65 8.31
N LYS A 35 8.47 27.54 8.51
CA LYS A 35 8.38 28.93 8.06
C LYS A 35 8.26 29.02 6.53
N LYS A 36 9.00 28.19 5.80
CA LYS A 36 9.00 28.16 4.32
C LYS A 36 7.66 27.69 3.75
N VAL A 37 7.01 26.71 4.40
CA VAL A 37 5.79 26.04 3.86
C VAL A 37 4.48 26.58 4.44
N ARG A 38 4.51 27.65 5.24
CA ARG A 38 3.33 28.19 5.93
C ARG A 38 2.15 28.52 5.00
N PHE A 39 2.43 29.04 3.81
CA PHE A 39 1.39 29.37 2.84
C PHE A 39 0.72 28.13 2.25
N ASP A 40 1.46 27.05 2.00
CA ASP A 40 0.84 25.78 1.57
C ASP A 40 0.01 25.16 2.69
N SER A 41 0.44 25.31 3.95
CA SER A 41 -0.36 24.91 5.11
C SER A 41 -1.68 25.69 5.20
N LEU A 42 -1.66 26.99 4.89
CA LEU A 42 -2.89 27.80 4.83
C LEU A 42 -3.80 27.36 3.68
N LYS A 43 -3.25 27.15 2.48
CA LYS A 43 -4.02 26.60 1.34
C LYS A 43 -4.66 25.25 1.71
N MET A 44 -3.90 24.37 2.37
CA MET A 44 -4.40 23.06 2.84
C MET A 44 -5.57 23.25 3.81
N LEU A 45 -5.45 24.17 4.78
CA LEU A 45 -6.52 24.46 5.74
C LEU A 45 -7.80 24.94 5.03
N LEU A 46 -7.69 25.94 4.14
CA LEU A 46 -8.83 26.53 3.43
C LEU A 46 -9.53 25.49 2.54
N VAL A 47 -8.77 24.70 1.79
CA VAL A 47 -9.33 23.65 0.93
C VAL A 47 -10.05 22.58 1.78
N ASN A 48 -9.49 22.21 2.93
CA ASN A 48 -10.13 21.25 3.82
C ASN A 48 -11.41 21.79 4.45
N ILE A 49 -11.47 23.05 4.87
CA ILE A 49 -12.69 23.68 5.38
C ILE A 49 -13.82 23.60 4.35
N LEU A 50 -13.51 23.78 3.07
CA LEU A 50 -14.52 23.73 2.00
C LEU A 50 -14.93 22.30 1.62
N ILE A 51 -13.98 21.39 1.51
CA ILE A 51 -14.22 20.06 0.94
C ILE A 51 -14.65 19.03 1.98
N TRP A 52 -14.20 19.15 3.23
CA TRP A 52 -14.48 18.15 4.25
C TRP A 52 -15.98 17.97 4.54
N PRO A 53 -16.79 19.04 4.67
CA PRO A 53 -18.25 18.87 4.82
C PRO A 53 -18.90 18.15 3.64
N LEU A 54 -18.46 18.45 2.41
CA LEU A 54 -18.96 17.78 1.20
C LEU A 54 -18.55 16.31 1.16
N ALA A 55 -17.33 16.00 1.62
CA ALA A 55 -16.85 14.62 1.70
C ALA A 55 -17.65 13.81 2.71
N VAL A 56 -18.04 14.40 3.85
CA VAL A 56 -18.91 13.77 4.85
C VAL A 56 -20.31 13.51 4.26
N ILE A 57 -20.89 14.45 3.54
CA ILE A 57 -22.18 14.23 2.86
C ILE A 57 -22.03 13.09 1.82
N ALA A 58 -21.00 13.15 0.98
CA ALA A 58 -20.75 12.14 -0.05
C ALA A 58 -20.49 10.74 0.54
N PHE A 59 -19.95 10.65 1.76
CA PHE A 59 -19.73 9.40 2.47
C PHE A 59 -21.04 8.65 2.79
N PHE A 60 -22.13 9.35 3.08
CA PHE A 60 -23.43 8.75 3.34
C PHE A 60 -24.18 8.37 2.06
N LEU A 61 -23.77 8.90 0.91
CA LEU A 61 -24.37 8.53 -0.37
C LEU A 61 -23.93 7.12 -0.79
N PRO A 62 -24.77 6.38 -1.55
CA PRO A 62 -24.41 5.08 -2.10
C PRO A 62 -23.14 5.16 -2.94
N ALA A 63 -22.18 4.28 -2.68
CA ALA A 63 -20.98 4.14 -3.48
C ALA A 63 -21.21 3.12 -4.61
N LYS A 64 -20.81 3.46 -5.83
CA LYS A 64 -20.82 2.50 -6.93
C LYS A 64 -19.71 1.47 -6.69
N LYS A 65 -20.12 0.28 -6.29
CA LYS A 65 -19.20 -0.85 -6.09
C LYS A 65 -18.60 -1.28 -7.41
N ARG A 66 -17.34 -1.70 -7.38
CA ARG A 66 -16.63 -2.31 -8.51
C ARG A 66 -16.78 -3.84 -8.39
N LYS A 67 -16.92 -4.51 -9.53
CA LYS A 67 -16.65 -5.95 -9.57
C LYS A 67 -15.14 -6.11 -9.63
N VAL A 68 -14.51 -6.30 -8.48
CA VAL A 68 -13.06 -6.48 -8.39
C VAL A 68 -12.76 -7.95 -8.66
N ASP A 69 -11.86 -8.21 -9.62
CA ASP A 69 -11.37 -9.55 -9.87
C ASP A 69 -10.31 -9.90 -8.80
N THR A 70 -10.53 -11.01 -8.08
CA THR A 70 -9.57 -11.49 -7.08
C THR A 70 -8.23 -11.86 -7.69
N LYS A 71 -8.18 -12.22 -8.99
CA LYS A 71 -6.90 -12.45 -9.68
C LYS A 71 -6.02 -11.20 -9.70
N GLN A 72 -6.61 -10.01 -9.72
CA GLN A 72 -5.89 -8.74 -9.81
C GLN A 72 -5.69 -8.05 -8.46
N PHE A 73 -6.32 -8.56 -7.39
CA PHE A 73 -6.40 -7.83 -6.13
C PHE A 73 -5.15 -7.96 -5.26
N PHE A 74 -4.53 -9.14 -5.23
CA PHE A 74 -3.46 -9.48 -4.29
C PHE A 74 -2.10 -9.15 -4.87
N GLY A 75 -1.41 -8.17 -4.31
CA GLY A 75 -0.09 -7.74 -4.74
C GLY A 75 0.96 -7.81 -3.64
N LEU A 76 2.23 -7.79 -4.03
CA LEU A 76 3.37 -7.93 -3.15
C LEU A 76 4.50 -6.98 -3.55
N GLY A 77 5.13 -6.35 -2.58
CA GLY A 77 6.35 -5.58 -2.78
C GLY A 77 7.57 -6.48 -2.89
N VAL A 78 8.36 -6.29 -3.95
CA VAL A 78 9.67 -6.94 -4.12
C VAL A 78 10.73 -5.89 -4.45
N ASN A 79 11.89 -5.98 -3.84
CA ASN A 79 12.92 -4.94 -3.99
C ASN A 79 14.30 -5.55 -4.27
N LEU A 80 15.06 -4.86 -5.12
CA LEU A 80 16.44 -5.21 -5.45
C LEU A 80 17.32 -5.25 -4.19
N GLY A 81 18.29 -6.17 -4.16
CA GLY A 81 19.33 -6.23 -3.13
C GLY A 81 18.95 -6.93 -1.84
N LYS A 82 17.77 -7.57 -1.77
CA LYS A 82 17.34 -8.30 -0.56
C LYS A 82 17.85 -9.75 -0.50
N THR A 83 18.03 -10.36 -1.65
CA THR A 83 18.63 -11.68 -1.86
C THR A 83 19.10 -11.80 -3.31
N ASN A 84 19.68 -12.93 -3.72
CA ASN A 84 19.96 -13.14 -5.14
C ASN A 84 18.65 -13.32 -5.94
N LEU A 85 18.72 -12.99 -7.23
CA LEU A 85 17.56 -12.94 -8.11
C LEU A 85 16.83 -14.28 -8.22
N ALA A 86 17.53 -15.37 -8.39
CA ALA A 86 16.92 -16.70 -8.55
C ALA A 86 16.11 -17.11 -7.30
N LYS A 87 16.61 -16.83 -6.09
CA LYS A 87 15.87 -17.08 -4.85
C LYS A 87 14.63 -16.16 -4.74
N MET A 88 14.74 -14.90 -5.18
CA MET A 88 13.59 -13.99 -5.20
C MET A 88 12.50 -14.50 -6.13
N GLN A 89 12.85 -14.88 -7.38
CA GLN A 89 11.92 -15.44 -8.35
C GLN A 89 11.26 -16.72 -7.80
N SER A 90 12.06 -17.65 -7.29
CA SER A 90 11.55 -18.91 -6.70
C SER A 90 10.53 -18.67 -5.59
N MET A 91 10.71 -17.65 -4.74
CA MET A 91 9.75 -17.31 -3.69
C MET A 91 8.48 -16.67 -4.24
N VAL A 92 8.58 -15.80 -5.24
CA VAL A 92 7.42 -15.20 -5.92
C VAL A 92 6.58 -16.26 -6.61
N ASP A 93 7.22 -17.20 -7.29
CA ASP A 93 6.55 -18.32 -7.97
C ASP A 93 5.93 -19.31 -6.98
N ASP A 94 6.64 -19.63 -5.88
CA ASP A 94 6.10 -20.46 -4.79
C ASP A 94 4.84 -19.86 -4.15
N LEU A 95 4.78 -18.53 -4.04
CA LEU A 95 3.60 -17.81 -3.57
C LEU A 95 2.47 -17.80 -4.60
N GLY A 96 2.76 -17.94 -5.89
CA GLY A 96 1.80 -17.78 -6.98
C GLY A 96 1.37 -16.32 -7.21
N CYS A 97 2.17 -15.34 -6.74
CA CYS A 97 1.83 -13.93 -6.82
C CYS A 97 2.05 -13.38 -8.23
N GLN A 98 1.01 -12.77 -8.82
CA GLN A 98 1.05 -12.23 -10.18
C GLN A 98 1.27 -10.71 -10.23
N HIS A 99 1.01 -9.98 -9.13
CA HIS A 99 1.08 -8.51 -9.11
C HIS A 99 2.20 -8.06 -8.18
N LEU A 100 3.20 -7.39 -8.74
CA LEU A 100 4.37 -6.97 -8.00
C LEU A 100 4.54 -5.45 -8.05
N ILE A 101 4.93 -4.85 -6.93
CA ILE A 101 5.38 -3.46 -6.88
C ILE A 101 6.89 -3.43 -6.63
N ILE A 102 7.63 -2.73 -7.50
CA ILE A 102 9.08 -2.61 -7.46
C ILE A 102 9.45 -1.14 -7.28
N ARG A 103 10.39 -0.85 -6.39
CA ARG A 103 10.85 0.51 -6.10
C ARG A 103 12.07 0.86 -6.92
N ILE A 104 12.05 2.06 -7.53
CA ILE A 104 13.23 2.72 -8.13
C ILE A 104 13.49 4.02 -7.38
N PRO A 105 14.51 4.09 -6.52
CA PRO A 105 14.85 5.32 -5.82
C PRO A 105 15.67 6.26 -6.73
N LEU A 106 15.21 7.50 -6.87
CA LEU A 106 15.88 8.51 -7.71
C LEU A 106 17.30 8.84 -7.23
N HIS A 107 17.61 8.66 -5.94
CA HIS A 107 18.97 8.87 -5.46
C HIS A 107 19.97 7.84 -5.99
N ASP A 108 19.49 6.71 -6.48
CA ASP A 108 20.29 5.60 -7.04
C ASP A 108 20.12 5.45 -8.56
N ILE A 109 19.70 6.53 -9.24
CA ILE A 109 19.41 6.53 -10.69
C ILE A 109 20.60 6.12 -11.56
N GLU A 110 21.83 6.31 -11.08
CA GLU A 110 23.06 5.90 -11.79
C GLU A 110 23.18 4.36 -11.89
N ASN A 111 22.48 3.62 -11.06
CA ASN A 111 22.38 2.15 -11.10
C ASN A 111 21.10 1.66 -11.79
N LEU A 112 20.44 2.48 -12.62
CA LEU A 112 19.17 2.14 -13.27
C LEU A 112 19.20 0.78 -13.98
N ASP A 113 20.30 0.45 -14.65
CA ASP A 113 20.46 -0.83 -15.37
C ASP A 113 20.25 -2.06 -14.47
N LYS A 114 20.66 -1.98 -13.19
CA LYS A 114 20.42 -3.06 -12.22
C LYS A 114 18.93 -3.21 -11.90
N TYR A 115 18.21 -2.10 -11.80
CA TYR A 115 16.76 -2.11 -11.59
C TYR A 115 16.03 -2.63 -12.82
N VAL A 116 16.45 -2.23 -14.03
CA VAL A 116 15.88 -2.71 -15.29
C VAL A 116 16.08 -4.23 -15.43
N HIS A 117 17.30 -4.73 -15.16
CA HIS A 117 17.54 -6.17 -15.16
C HIS A 117 16.67 -6.91 -14.14
N PHE A 118 16.49 -6.37 -12.94
CA PHE A 118 15.60 -6.91 -11.92
C PHE A 118 14.14 -6.90 -12.36
N ILE A 119 13.65 -5.80 -12.96
CA ILE A 119 12.30 -5.68 -13.50
C ILE A 119 12.07 -6.68 -14.64
N ALA A 120 13.01 -6.78 -15.58
CA ALA A 120 12.95 -7.71 -16.71
C ALA A 120 12.80 -9.17 -16.27
N SER A 121 13.38 -9.52 -15.12
CA SER A 121 13.29 -10.88 -14.57
C SER A 121 11.90 -11.28 -14.06
N PHE A 122 10.95 -10.33 -13.98
CA PHE A 122 9.55 -10.52 -13.62
C PHE A 122 8.60 -10.04 -14.74
N SER A 123 9.06 -10.04 -15.99
CA SER A 123 8.28 -9.57 -17.14
C SER A 123 7.01 -10.40 -17.44
N ASP A 124 6.90 -11.60 -16.86
CA ASP A 124 5.71 -12.46 -16.88
C ASP A 124 4.64 -12.06 -15.82
N LYS A 125 4.97 -11.10 -14.96
CA LYS A 125 4.08 -10.58 -13.91
C LYS A 125 3.51 -9.22 -14.28
N ASP A 126 2.40 -8.83 -13.64
CA ASP A 126 1.87 -7.46 -13.72
C ASP A 126 2.64 -6.55 -12.76
N LEU A 127 3.35 -5.59 -13.32
CA LEU A 127 4.30 -4.77 -12.59
C LEU A 127 3.78 -3.35 -12.36
N LEU A 128 3.99 -2.85 -11.15
CA LEU A 128 3.86 -1.45 -10.78
C LEU A 128 5.22 -0.92 -10.35
N ILE A 129 5.74 0.09 -11.04
CA ILE A 129 6.99 0.74 -10.66
C ILE A 129 6.71 1.92 -9.73
N ASN A 130 7.27 1.88 -8.53
CA ASN A 130 7.18 2.96 -7.55
C ASN A 130 8.45 3.81 -7.58
N ILE A 131 8.37 5.03 -8.12
CA ILE A 131 9.48 5.97 -8.21
C ILE A 131 9.58 6.75 -6.89
N LEU A 132 10.65 6.47 -6.13
CA LEU A 132 10.90 7.12 -4.84
C LEU A 132 11.67 8.42 -5.06
N GLN A 133 11.16 9.50 -4.51
CA GLN A 133 11.78 10.83 -4.58
C GLN A 133 12.97 10.98 -3.64
N ASP A 134 13.87 11.89 -4.01
CA ASP A 134 14.89 12.46 -3.14
C ASP A 134 14.86 13.99 -3.19
N ARG A 135 15.58 14.64 -2.28
CA ARG A 135 15.55 16.11 -2.18
C ARG A 135 16.18 16.80 -3.40
N ARG A 136 17.16 16.20 -4.04
CA ARG A 136 17.83 16.77 -5.23
C ARG A 136 16.85 16.90 -6.39
N HIS A 137 16.04 15.85 -6.62
CA HIS A 137 15.05 15.82 -7.71
C HIS A 137 13.83 16.69 -7.39
N VAL A 138 13.42 16.79 -6.13
CA VAL A 138 12.34 17.72 -5.70
C VAL A 138 12.74 19.17 -5.92
N GLU A 139 14.00 19.53 -5.72
CA GLU A 139 14.51 20.91 -5.89
C GLU A 139 14.95 21.23 -7.32
N ASN A 140 15.16 20.24 -8.18
CA ASN A 140 15.65 20.41 -9.55
C ASN A 140 14.78 19.65 -10.56
N HIS A 141 13.80 20.34 -11.12
CA HIS A 141 12.84 19.74 -12.07
C HIS A 141 13.48 19.35 -13.40
N ILE A 142 14.60 19.98 -13.82
CA ILE A 142 15.33 19.58 -15.01
C ILE A 142 16.02 18.22 -14.79
N LEU A 143 16.64 18.05 -13.63
CA LEU A 143 17.21 16.76 -13.23
C LEU A 143 16.11 15.69 -13.13
N LEU A 144 14.98 16.03 -12.49
CA LEU A 144 13.83 15.14 -12.37
C LEU A 144 13.31 14.68 -13.75
N GLN A 145 13.11 15.62 -14.67
CA GLN A 145 12.67 15.32 -16.03
C GLN A 145 13.60 14.34 -16.72
N LYS A 146 14.92 14.59 -16.68
CA LYS A 146 15.92 13.68 -17.26
C LYS A 146 15.88 12.29 -16.66
N SER A 147 15.78 12.19 -15.34
CA SER A 147 15.75 10.91 -14.63
C SER A 147 14.45 10.14 -14.91
N LEU A 148 13.29 10.82 -14.94
CA LEU A 148 12.02 10.20 -15.28
C LEU A 148 12.00 9.72 -16.73
N SER A 149 12.51 10.49 -17.70
CA SER A 149 12.61 10.02 -19.08
C SER A 149 13.44 8.74 -19.19
N LYS A 150 14.63 8.70 -18.53
CA LYS A 150 15.46 7.47 -18.52
C LYS A 150 14.69 6.26 -17.94
N ILE A 151 13.93 6.45 -16.85
CA ILE A 151 13.15 5.37 -16.24
C ILE A 151 12.03 4.92 -17.17
N PHE A 152 11.27 5.85 -17.76
CA PHE A 152 10.17 5.54 -18.65
C PHE A 152 10.67 4.82 -19.91
N ASP A 153 11.71 5.33 -20.58
CA ASP A 153 12.31 4.68 -21.74
C ASP A 153 12.76 3.24 -21.45
N ALA A 154 13.37 3.02 -20.28
CA ALA A 154 13.89 1.70 -19.92
C ALA A 154 12.80 0.71 -19.46
N CYS A 155 11.70 1.21 -18.88
CA CYS A 155 10.72 0.35 -18.20
C CYS A 155 9.38 0.21 -18.92
N GLU A 156 9.02 1.09 -19.89
CA GLU A 156 7.70 1.07 -20.55
C GLU A 156 7.40 -0.24 -21.29
N GLN A 157 8.42 -0.96 -21.75
CA GLN A 157 8.30 -2.27 -22.37
C GLN A 157 7.85 -3.37 -21.39
N TYR A 158 8.05 -3.19 -20.08
CA TYR A 158 7.69 -4.15 -19.03
C TYR A 158 6.39 -3.78 -18.31
N THR A 159 6.09 -2.49 -18.18
CA THR A 159 4.86 -2.00 -17.56
C THR A 159 4.53 -0.58 -17.98
N GLN A 160 3.23 -0.29 -17.98
CA GLN A 160 2.72 1.08 -18.14
C GLN A 160 2.32 1.73 -16.81
N ASN A 161 2.42 1.01 -15.68
CA ASN A 161 1.92 1.48 -14.39
C ASN A 161 3.06 2.05 -13.55
N PHE A 162 2.97 3.34 -13.21
CA PHE A 162 3.98 4.04 -12.41
C PHE A 162 3.34 4.81 -11.26
N GLN A 163 3.81 4.57 -10.06
CA GLN A 163 3.52 5.41 -8.89
C GLN A 163 4.58 6.51 -8.82
N ILE A 164 4.14 7.76 -8.74
CA ILE A 164 5.02 8.95 -8.70
C ILE A 164 5.05 9.50 -7.29
N GLY A 165 6.14 9.28 -6.60
CA GLY A 165 6.34 9.66 -5.20
C GLY A 165 5.82 8.62 -4.20
N HIS A 166 6.26 8.77 -2.96
CA HIS A 166 6.00 7.84 -1.87
C HIS A 166 5.90 8.60 -0.54
N ALA A 167 4.93 8.23 0.32
CA ALA A 167 4.70 8.84 1.64
C ALA A 167 4.81 10.38 1.62
N VAL A 168 4.12 11.01 0.67
CA VAL A 168 4.30 12.43 0.28
C VAL A 168 3.98 13.43 1.39
N ASN A 169 3.23 13.00 2.41
CA ASN A 169 2.92 13.77 3.61
C ASN A 169 3.97 13.60 4.73
N ARG A 170 5.07 12.91 4.50
CA ARG A 170 6.15 12.70 5.47
C ARG A 170 7.42 13.46 5.04
N LYS A 171 7.84 14.47 5.80
CA LYS A 171 9.00 15.32 5.50
C LYS A 171 10.31 14.52 5.35
N LYS A 172 10.44 13.40 6.05
CA LYS A 172 11.58 12.49 5.89
C LYS A 172 11.69 11.90 4.48
N TRP A 173 10.56 11.87 3.74
CA TRP A 173 10.49 11.45 2.35
C TRP A 173 10.67 12.61 1.37
N ALA A 174 11.39 13.66 1.77
CA ALA A 174 11.88 14.78 0.97
C ALA A 174 10.84 15.82 0.51
N PHE A 175 9.55 15.59 0.60
CA PHE A 175 8.54 16.64 0.39
C PHE A 175 8.28 17.42 1.68
N PHE A 176 8.40 18.73 1.60
CA PHE A 176 8.13 19.60 2.75
C PHE A 176 6.74 20.24 2.69
N SER A 177 6.14 20.26 1.49
CA SER A 177 4.78 20.75 1.25
C SER A 177 4.08 19.95 0.15
N MET A 178 2.76 20.06 0.07
CA MET A 178 2.00 19.45 -1.03
C MET A 178 2.21 20.20 -2.34
N ASP A 179 2.53 21.49 -2.31
CA ASP A 179 2.92 22.23 -3.52
C ASP A 179 4.20 21.64 -4.14
N GLU A 180 5.20 21.26 -3.34
CA GLU A 180 6.40 20.58 -3.85
C GLU A 180 6.05 19.22 -4.50
N TYR A 181 5.18 18.43 -3.88
CA TYR A 181 4.72 17.18 -4.47
C TYR A 181 3.95 17.39 -5.78
N LEU A 182 3.02 18.33 -5.79
CA LEU A 182 2.23 18.61 -7.00
C LEU A 182 3.10 19.11 -8.15
N ALA A 183 4.09 19.94 -7.87
CA ALA A 183 5.07 20.40 -8.87
C ALA A 183 5.94 19.24 -9.38
N PHE A 184 6.38 18.35 -8.50
CA PHE A 184 7.12 17.13 -8.85
C PHE A 184 6.27 16.19 -9.73
N TYR A 185 5.04 15.90 -9.31
CA TYR A 185 4.13 15.05 -10.09
C TYR A 185 3.80 15.67 -11.45
N ARG A 186 3.69 17.00 -11.53
CA ARG A 186 3.44 17.71 -12.77
C ARG A 186 4.52 17.45 -13.82
N VAL A 187 5.79 17.31 -13.44
CA VAL A 187 6.87 16.96 -14.38
C VAL A 187 6.61 15.60 -15.02
N ALA A 188 6.23 14.59 -14.23
CA ALA A 188 5.89 13.26 -14.74
C ALA A 188 4.64 13.31 -15.64
N TYR A 189 3.63 14.08 -15.24
CA TYR A 189 2.40 14.26 -16.02
C TYR A 189 2.66 14.90 -17.38
N ASP A 190 3.50 15.94 -17.45
CA ASP A 190 3.87 16.61 -18.69
C ASP A 190 4.68 15.71 -19.63
N LEU A 191 5.59 14.89 -19.06
CA LEU A 191 6.32 13.88 -19.83
C LEU A 191 5.37 12.84 -20.42
N LYS A 192 4.47 12.29 -19.60
CA LYS A 192 3.45 11.36 -20.06
C LYS A 192 2.66 11.96 -21.23
N TYR A 193 2.14 13.15 -21.04
CA TYR A 193 1.27 13.79 -22.05
C TYR A 193 1.98 14.02 -23.37
N LYS A 194 3.28 14.37 -23.33
CA LYS A 194 4.06 14.73 -24.53
C LYS A 194 4.70 13.53 -25.23
N HIS A 195 5.20 12.56 -24.45
CA HIS A 195 6.11 11.54 -24.97
C HIS A 195 5.66 10.10 -24.66
N TYR A 196 4.88 9.88 -23.58
CA TYR A 196 4.52 8.54 -23.11
C TYR A 196 3.01 8.41 -22.86
N PRO A 197 2.14 8.57 -23.89
CA PRO A 197 0.69 8.67 -23.72
C PRO A 197 0.04 7.41 -23.12
N ASN A 198 0.67 6.25 -23.26
CA ASN A 198 0.16 4.98 -22.79
C ASN A 198 0.42 4.74 -21.27
N LEU A 199 1.33 5.49 -20.66
CA LEU A 199 1.62 5.33 -19.25
C LEU A 199 0.41 5.67 -18.38
N LYS A 200 0.28 4.98 -17.26
CA LYS A 200 -0.72 5.22 -16.21
C LYS A 200 0.00 5.67 -14.95
N LEU A 201 -0.15 6.96 -14.63
CA LEU A 201 0.50 7.56 -13.48
C LEU A 201 -0.42 7.53 -12.26
N MET A 202 0.06 6.95 -11.16
CA MET A 202 -0.63 6.91 -9.88
C MET A 202 -0.09 7.97 -8.92
N GLY A 203 -0.95 8.54 -8.12
CA GLY A 203 -0.76 9.45 -6.99
C GLY A 203 -2.03 9.42 -6.13
N SER A 204 -2.09 9.93 -4.93
CA SER A 204 -1.24 10.88 -4.23
C SER A 204 -0.16 10.25 -3.34
N ALA A 205 -0.19 8.94 -3.07
CA ALA A 205 0.76 8.25 -2.19
C ALA A 205 0.82 8.83 -0.75
N VAL A 206 -0.30 9.34 -0.25
CA VAL A 206 -0.44 9.78 1.15
C VAL A 206 -0.44 8.55 2.05
N ILE A 207 0.37 8.57 3.10
CA ILE A 207 0.45 7.50 4.09
C ILE A 207 -0.46 7.79 5.28
N ASP A 208 -1.00 6.72 5.87
CA ASP A 208 -1.91 6.73 7.01
C ASP A 208 -3.28 7.37 6.71
N PHE A 209 -4.14 7.46 7.73
CA PHE A 209 -5.46 8.09 7.65
C PHE A 209 -5.38 9.62 7.77
N GLU A 210 -4.54 10.24 6.94
CA GLU A 210 -4.35 11.70 6.92
C GLU A 210 -4.99 12.32 5.66
N TYR A 211 -6.29 12.11 5.46
CA TYR A 211 -7.00 12.51 4.24
C TYR A 211 -7.09 14.01 4.00
N TYR A 212 -6.73 14.83 4.97
CA TYR A 212 -6.57 16.26 4.73
C TYR A 212 -5.43 16.58 3.75
N PHE A 213 -4.37 15.77 3.71
CA PHE A 213 -3.37 15.83 2.64
C PHE A 213 -3.92 15.33 1.31
N THR A 214 -4.68 14.23 1.33
CA THR A 214 -5.38 13.72 0.15
C THR A 214 -6.28 14.76 -0.48
N ILE A 215 -7.10 15.46 0.31
CA ILE A 215 -7.94 16.57 -0.16
C ILE A 215 -7.07 17.64 -0.82
N ARG A 216 -5.94 18.03 -0.19
CA ARG A 216 -5.05 19.04 -0.76
C ARG A 216 -4.41 18.59 -2.09
N THR A 217 -4.12 17.31 -2.28
CA THR A 217 -3.59 16.78 -3.55
C THR A 217 -4.64 16.70 -4.65
N LEU A 218 -5.90 16.56 -4.33
CA LEU A 218 -7.00 16.47 -5.28
C LEU A 218 -7.60 17.83 -5.64
N PHE A 219 -7.64 18.77 -4.69
CA PHE A 219 -8.22 20.09 -4.88
C PHE A 219 -7.11 21.13 -4.97
N ASN A 220 -6.57 21.29 -6.16
CA ASN A 220 -5.46 22.17 -6.50
C ASN A 220 -5.63 22.78 -7.89
N PHE A 221 -4.83 23.79 -8.21
CA PHE A 221 -4.86 24.50 -9.50
C PHE A 221 -3.82 23.98 -10.51
N TYR A 222 -3.02 22.98 -10.18
CA TYR A 222 -2.08 22.40 -11.14
C TYR A 222 -2.83 21.68 -12.25
N PRO A 223 -2.49 21.88 -13.53
CA PRO A 223 -3.11 21.17 -14.66
C PRO A 223 -2.52 19.75 -14.75
N LEU A 224 -2.96 18.87 -13.88
CA LEU A 224 -2.56 17.46 -13.79
C LEU A 224 -3.76 16.59 -13.42
N LYS A 225 -3.65 15.29 -13.71
CA LYS A 225 -4.61 14.26 -13.29
C LYS A 225 -3.85 13.00 -12.84
N PHE A 226 -4.45 12.25 -11.92
CA PHE A 226 -4.04 10.92 -11.54
C PHE A 226 -4.88 9.90 -12.33
N ASP A 227 -4.24 9.01 -13.11
CA ASP A 227 -4.97 7.97 -13.86
C ASP A 227 -5.62 6.96 -12.92
N ARG A 228 -4.91 6.60 -11.85
CA ARG A 228 -5.39 5.81 -10.71
C ARG A 228 -4.97 6.52 -9.42
N PHE A 229 -5.72 6.30 -8.36
CA PHE A 229 -5.41 6.91 -7.07
C PHE A 229 -4.78 5.90 -6.12
N ASN A 230 -3.61 6.21 -5.58
CA ASN A 230 -2.99 5.34 -4.59
C ASN A 230 -2.86 5.99 -3.22
N THR A 231 -2.86 5.14 -2.21
CA THR A 231 -2.63 5.47 -0.81
C THR A 231 -1.81 4.38 -0.13
N LEU A 232 -1.07 4.75 0.92
CA LEU A 232 -0.39 3.83 1.80
C LEU A 232 -1.26 3.73 3.07
N LEU A 233 -2.26 2.85 3.04
CA LEU A 233 -3.32 2.86 4.04
C LEU A 233 -3.03 1.86 5.16
N TYR A 234 -2.43 2.36 6.21
CA TYR A 234 -2.27 1.63 7.46
C TYR A 234 -3.51 1.79 8.34
N VAL A 235 -3.76 0.80 9.22
CA VAL A 235 -4.92 0.87 10.13
C VAL A 235 -4.68 1.91 11.21
N ASP A 236 -3.83 1.60 12.16
CA ASP A 236 -3.40 2.48 13.24
C ASP A 236 -1.99 2.14 13.75
N ARG A 237 -1.14 1.56 12.94
CA ARG A 237 0.22 1.09 13.21
C ARG A 237 0.36 -0.11 14.14
N ARG A 238 -0.58 -0.38 15.05
CA ARG A 238 -0.42 -1.35 16.15
C ARG A 238 -1.58 -2.29 16.32
N GLY A 239 -2.75 -1.86 15.94
CA GLY A 239 -3.98 -2.57 16.26
C GLY A 239 -4.44 -3.47 15.14
N ALA A 240 -5.44 -4.26 15.49
CA ALA A 240 -6.10 -5.16 14.56
C ALA A 240 -6.70 -4.41 13.35
N PRO A 241 -6.84 -5.06 12.19
CA PRO A 241 -7.42 -4.46 10.99
C PRO A 241 -8.83 -3.88 11.18
N GLU A 242 -9.57 -4.36 12.17
CA GLU A 242 -10.93 -3.91 12.53
C GLU A 242 -10.93 -2.65 13.40
N ASN A 243 -9.79 -2.24 13.92
CA ASN A 243 -9.71 -1.09 14.82
C ASN A 243 -10.23 0.18 14.15
N LYS A 244 -10.99 0.94 14.93
CA LYS A 244 -11.56 2.21 14.49
C LYS A 244 -10.64 3.36 14.85
N GLN A 245 -10.46 4.27 13.91
CA GLN A 245 -9.81 5.56 14.11
C GLN A 245 -10.81 6.65 13.71
N MET A 246 -11.08 7.57 14.60
CA MET A 246 -12.16 8.59 14.41
C MET A 246 -13.51 7.97 14.03
N GLY A 247 -13.85 6.82 14.62
CA GLY A 247 -15.09 6.09 14.37
C GLY A 247 -15.13 5.23 13.10
N LEU A 248 -14.10 5.28 12.24
CA LEU A 248 -14.02 4.53 10.99
C LEU A 248 -13.03 3.37 11.10
N ASP A 249 -13.50 2.17 10.80
CA ASP A 249 -12.67 1.00 10.52
C ASP A 249 -12.01 1.09 9.13
N LEU A 250 -11.28 0.08 8.71
CA LEU A 250 -10.61 0.05 7.40
C LEU A 250 -11.60 0.26 6.24
N ARG A 251 -12.76 -0.39 6.28
CA ARG A 251 -13.81 -0.25 5.23
C ARG A 251 -14.40 1.16 5.22
N GLY A 252 -14.64 1.72 6.41
CA GLY A 252 -15.09 3.11 6.58
C GLY A 252 -14.08 4.12 6.02
N LYS A 253 -12.79 3.92 6.29
CA LYS A 253 -11.71 4.75 5.72
C LYS A 253 -11.68 4.68 4.20
N ILE A 254 -11.76 3.47 3.62
CA ILE A 254 -11.83 3.28 2.17
C ILE A 254 -13.06 3.96 1.57
N LYS A 255 -14.23 3.82 2.20
CA LYS A 255 -15.47 4.48 1.75
C LYS A 255 -15.35 6.01 1.79
N LEU A 256 -14.72 6.56 2.81
CA LEU A 256 -14.48 8.00 2.90
C LEU A 256 -13.50 8.48 1.84
N LEU A 257 -12.41 7.74 1.59
CA LEU A 257 -11.49 8.05 0.50
C LEU A 257 -12.22 8.06 -0.85
N HIS A 258 -13.03 7.04 -1.13
CA HIS A 258 -13.82 6.98 -2.35
C HIS A 258 -14.81 8.17 -2.46
N ALA A 259 -15.41 8.59 -1.36
CA ALA A 259 -16.29 9.76 -1.32
C ALA A 259 -15.53 11.05 -1.69
N ILE A 260 -14.32 11.24 -1.16
CA ILE A 260 -13.43 12.37 -1.51
C ILE A 260 -13.07 12.35 -3.00
N LEU A 261 -12.74 11.18 -3.54
CA LEU A 261 -12.39 11.04 -4.97
C LEU A 261 -13.54 11.40 -5.90
N ARG A 262 -14.78 11.06 -5.54
CA ARG A 262 -15.99 11.40 -6.32
C ARG A 262 -16.23 12.91 -6.43
N LEU A 263 -15.72 13.71 -5.53
CA LEU A 263 -15.83 15.17 -5.55
C LEU A 263 -14.77 15.84 -6.43
N SER A 264 -13.78 15.11 -6.91
CA SER A 264 -12.65 15.66 -7.65
C SER A 264 -12.63 15.19 -9.11
N ALA A 265 -12.39 16.14 -10.03
CA ALA A 265 -12.10 15.83 -11.42
C ALA A 265 -10.62 15.46 -11.70
N LYS A 266 -9.77 15.48 -10.65
CA LYS A 266 -8.32 15.25 -10.77
C LYS A 266 -7.91 13.79 -10.71
N SER A 267 -8.82 12.87 -10.41
CA SER A 267 -8.52 11.44 -10.35
C SER A 267 -9.71 10.60 -10.78
N SER A 268 -9.43 9.38 -11.25
CA SER A 268 -10.43 8.33 -11.26
C SER A 268 -10.78 7.91 -9.83
N THR A 269 -11.87 7.17 -9.65
CA THR A 269 -12.23 6.54 -8.37
C THR A 269 -11.57 5.17 -8.17
N ASP A 270 -10.57 4.84 -8.99
CA ASP A 270 -9.81 3.61 -8.89
C ASP A 270 -8.76 3.70 -7.78
N ILE A 271 -9.03 3.07 -6.65
CA ILE A 271 -8.16 3.09 -5.48
C ILE A 271 -7.23 1.89 -5.48
N VAL A 272 -5.94 2.15 -5.34
CA VAL A 272 -4.90 1.13 -5.12
C VAL A 272 -4.24 1.39 -3.76
N ILE A 273 -4.19 0.39 -2.91
CA ILE A 273 -3.39 0.45 -1.68
C ILE A 273 -2.01 -0.11 -2.01
N THR A 274 -1.04 0.79 -2.19
CA THR A 274 0.30 0.41 -2.66
C THR A 274 1.27 0.06 -1.55
N GLU A 275 0.86 0.25 -0.29
CA GLU A 275 1.63 -0.18 0.86
C GLU A 275 0.73 -0.39 2.08
N THR A 276 0.92 -1.54 2.74
CA THR A 276 0.43 -1.85 4.08
C THR A 276 1.25 -2.99 4.67
N ASN A 277 1.45 -3.01 5.98
CA ASN A 277 2.05 -4.07 6.77
C ASN A 277 1.93 -3.74 8.28
N TRP A 278 2.54 -4.58 9.11
CA TRP A 278 2.79 -4.30 10.54
C TRP A 278 4.27 -4.49 10.87
N PRO A 279 4.82 -3.74 11.83
CA PRO A 279 6.16 -3.99 12.34
C PRO A 279 6.16 -5.23 13.25
N ILE A 280 7.23 -6.02 13.18
CA ILE A 280 7.38 -7.31 13.89
C ILE A 280 8.29 -7.12 15.11
N THR A 281 7.88 -7.70 16.25
CA THR A 281 8.68 -7.70 17.49
C THR A 281 10.02 -8.42 17.35
N GLU A 282 11.00 -8.11 18.21
CA GLU A 282 12.29 -8.79 18.27
C GLU A 282 13.12 -8.67 16.98
N THR A 283 12.85 -7.62 16.20
CA THR A 283 13.55 -7.38 14.93
C THR A 283 14.39 -6.11 14.93
N PHE A 284 14.59 -5.46 16.10
CA PHE A 284 15.45 -4.26 16.18
C PHE A 284 16.86 -4.55 15.62
N PRO A 285 17.44 -3.65 14.80
CA PRO A 285 16.99 -2.30 14.44
C PRO A 285 16.13 -2.24 13.14
N TYR A 286 15.64 -3.36 12.63
CA TYR A 286 14.97 -3.46 11.33
C TYR A 286 13.49 -3.05 11.36
N ALA A 287 12.82 -3.15 12.51
CA ALA A 287 11.46 -2.63 12.65
C ALA A 287 11.45 -1.10 12.48
N PRO A 288 10.50 -0.54 11.69
CA PRO A 288 10.46 0.90 11.42
C PRO A 288 9.92 1.74 12.59
N THR A 289 9.54 1.10 13.69
CA THR A 289 8.92 1.73 14.87
C THR A 289 9.58 1.24 16.16
N SER A 290 9.14 1.76 17.31
CA SER A 290 9.56 1.25 18.63
C SER A 290 8.98 -0.14 18.88
N GLU A 291 9.65 -0.94 19.69
CA GLU A 291 9.23 -2.31 20.04
C GLU A 291 7.79 -2.39 20.58
N LYS A 292 7.36 -1.36 21.33
CA LYS A 292 5.99 -1.26 21.87
C LYS A 292 4.90 -1.13 20.79
N GLU A 293 5.29 -0.81 19.57
CA GLU A 293 4.39 -0.65 18.42
C GLU A 293 4.41 -1.87 17.50
N CYS A 294 5.23 -2.86 17.81
CA CYS A 294 5.36 -4.06 17.02
C CYS A 294 4.33 -5.12 17.47
N VAL A 295 4.03 -6.03 16.56
CA VAL A 295 3.19 -7.21 16.82
C VAL A 295 4.03 -8.48 16.71
N ASN A 296 3.63 -9.56 17.36
CA ASN A 296 4.30 -10.84 17.20
C ASN A 296 4.01 -11.46 15.83
N VAL A 297 4.76 -12.47 15.43
CA VAL A 297 4.66 -13.08 14.08
C VAL A 297 3.33 -13.76 13.82
N ASP A 298 2.62 -14.25 14.84
CA ASP A 298 1.31 -14.86 14.69
C ASP A 298 0.22 -13.79 14.48
N GLU A 299 0.22 -12.72 15.28
CA GLU A 299 -0.65 -11.56 15.05
C GLU A 299 -0.42 -10.93 13.67
N TYR A 300 0.85 -10.80 13.26
CA TYR A 300 1.21 -10.33 11.93
C TYR A 300 0.57 -11.18 10.82
N ALA A 301 0.59 -12.51 10.96
CA ALA A 301 -0.03 -13.45 10.04
C ALA A 301 -1.56 -13.33 10.01
N LYS A 302 -2.21 -13.25 11.19
CA LYS A 302 -3.66 -13.03 11.31
C LYS A 302 -4.07 -11.70 10.66
N TYR A 303 -3.33 -10.63 10.93
CA TYR A 303 -3.64 -9.29 10.43
C TYR A 303 -3.50 -9.19 8.92
N LEU A 304 -2.55 -9.91 8.31
CA LEU A 304 -2.41 -9.98 6.87
C LEU A 304 -3.72 -10.46 6.21
N LEU A 305 -4.22 -11.63 6.58
CA LEU A 305 -5.44 -12.19 5.97
C LEU A 305 -6.66 -11.30 6.23
N ARG A 306 -6.85 -10.87 7.47
CA ARG A 306 -7.99 -10.02 7.87
C ARG A 306 -7.98 -8.66 7.16
N TYR A 307 -6.79 -8.05 6.99
CA TYR A 307 -6.67 -6.80 6.24
C TYR A 307 -7.11 -6.96 4.77
N TYR A 308 -6.61 -7.99 4.09
CA TYR A 308 -7.01 -8.25 2.72
C TYR A 308 -8.52 -8.51 2.59
N MET A 309 -9.09 -9.27 3.51
CA MET A 309 -10.53 -9.55 3.52
C MET A 309 -11.37 -8.29 3.72
N LEU A 310 -10.99 -7.42 4.66
CA LEU A 310 -11.69 -6.17 4.91
C LEU A 310 -11.54 -5.19 3.74
N ALA A 311 -10.35 -5.04 3.19
CA ALA A 311 -10.12 -4.16 2.04
C ALA A 311 -10.92 -4.65 0.83
N TYR A 312 -10.89 -5.95 0.52
CA TYR A 312 -11.61 -6.55 -0.58
C TYR A 312 -13.13 -6.43 -0.41
N SER A 313 -13.65 -6.70 0.78
CA SER A 313 -15.09 -6.61 1.09
C SER A 313 -15.68 -5.21 0.92
N SER A 314 -14.86 -4.17 0.85
CA SER A 314 -15.31 -2.82 0.54
C SER A 314 -15.84 -2.70 -0.90
N GLN A 315 -15.32 -3.50 -1.83
CA GLN A 315 -15.58 -3.47 -3.27
C GLN A 315 -15.29 -2.07 -3.89
N LEU A 316 -14.34 -1.33 -3.30
CA LEU A 316 -13.94 0.02 -3.73
C LEU A 316 -12.45 0.12 -4.06
N VAL A 317 -11.66 -0.87 -3.63
CA VAL A 317 -10.22 -0.98 -3.88
C VAL A 317 -9.99 -2.02 -4.95
N SER A 318 -9.16 -1.71 -5.94
CA SER A 318 -8.84 -2.62 -7.04
C SER A 318 -7.64 -3.52 -6.78
N GLN A 319 -6.67 -3.05 -6.00
CA GLN A 319 -5.46 -3.79 -5.66
C GLN A 319 -4.93 -3.39 -4.29
N VAL A 320 -4.32 -4.34 -3.58
CA VAL A 320 -3.58 -4.12 -2.34
C VAL A 320 -2.20 -4.78 -2.47
N TYR A 321 -1.15 -4.03 -2.18
CA TYR A 321 0.22 -4.53 -2.17
C TYR A 321 0.73 -4.63 -0.74
N TRP A 322 1.09 -5.85 -0.32
CA TRP A 322 1.76 -6.07 0.97
C TRP A 322 3.21 -5.62 0.89
N HIS A 323 3.66 -4.86 1.84
CA HIS A 323 5.02 -4.35 1.86
C HIS A 323 5.82 -5.04 2.96
N GLN A 324 6.70 -6.02 2.67
CA GLN A 324 7.12 -6.54 1.39
C GLN A 324 7.49 -8.03 1.52
N LEU A 325 8.00 -8.67 0.45
CA LEU A 325 8.42 -10.08 0.51
C LEU A 325 9.55 -10.28 1.52
N ILE A 326 10.66 -9.54 1.40
CA ILE A 326 11.84 -9.74 2.26
C ILE A 326 12.15 -8.46 3.05
N ALA A 327 11.93 -8.52 4.34
CA ALA A 327 12.38 -7.51 5.31
C ALA A 327 12.27 -8.10 6.74
N PRO A 328 13.35 -8.10 7.54
CA PRO A 328 13.30 -8.69 8.89
C PRO A 328 12.21 -8.12 9.78
N GLY A 329 12.01 -6.81 9.71
CA GLY A 329 11.13 -6.10 10.64
C GLY A 329 9.68 -5.95 10.19
N TYR A 330 9.28 -6.38 8.98
CA TYR A 330 7.93 -6.15 8.43
C TYR A 330 7.62 -6.89 7.13
N GLY A 331 8.47 -7.81 6.69
CA GLY A 331 8.30 -8.62 5.48
C GLY A 331 7.64 -9.98 5.76
N LEU A 332 7.51 -10.78 4.70
CA LEU A 332 7.08 -12.17 4.81
C LEU A 332 8.26 -13.12 5.08
N VAL A 333 9.48 -12.65 4.82
CA VAL A 333 10.72 -13.41 4.96
C VAL A 333 11.76 -12.57 5.69
N ASP A 334 12.40 -13.18 6.68
CA ASP A 334 13.56 -12.65 7.38
C ASP A 334 14.85 -13.06 6.65
N ASN A 335 15.73 -12.10 6.37
CA ASN A 335 17.00 -12.35 5.71
C ASN A 335 18.23 -12.03 6.58
N ARG A 336 18.08 -11.98 7.91
CA ARG A 336 19.19 -11.75 8.84
C ARG A 336 20.15 -12.94 8.89
N ASP A 337 19.58 -14.15 9.03
CA ASP A 337 20.31 -15.40 9.15
C ASP A 337 19.84 -16.40 8.07
N GLY A 338 20.08 -16.07 6.81
CA GLY A 338 19.53 -16.81 5.69
C GLY A 338 18.19 -16.28 5.20
N LEU A 339 17.26 -17.15 4.81
CA LEU A 339 15.92 -16.79 4.35
C LEU A 339 14.89 -17.60 5.14
N SER A 340 14.46 -17.05 6.28
CA SER A 340 13.47 -17.68 7.15
C SER A 340 12.08 -17.12 6.86
N LYS A 341 11.13 -17.98 6.48
CA LYS A 341 9.75 -17.59 6.20
C LYS A 341 8.99 -17.39 7.51
N TYR A 342 8.38 -16.22 7.70
CA TYR A 342 7.41 -16.00 8.77
C TYR A 342 6.09 -16.75 8.49
N PRO A 343 5.26 -17.05 9.50
CA PRO A 343 3.93 -17.68 9.31
C PRO A 343 3.08 -16.97 8.26
N ALA A 344 3.17 -15.64 8.18
CA ALA A 344 2.47 -14.82 7.20
C ALA A 344 2.79 -15.19 5.74
N TYR A 345 3.95 -15.79 5.44
CA TYR A 345 4.28 -16.30 4.11
C TYR A 345 3.33 -17.43 3.70
N SER A 346 3.11 -18.39 4.59
CA SER A 346 2.17 -19.50 4.34
C SER A 346 0.73 -19.02 4.26
N VAL A 347 0.36 -18.04 5.08
CA VAL A 347 -0.97 -17.40 5.03
C VAL A 347 -1.19 -16.71 3.69
N PHE A 348 -0.22 -15.93 3.21
CA PHE A 348 -0.32 -15.26 1.91
C PHE A 348 -0.42 -16.26 0.76
N LYS A 349 0.40 -17.32 0.79
CA LYS A 349 0.36 -18.43 -0.18
C LYS A 349 -1.01 -19.11 -0.20
N CYS A 350 -1.53 -19.47 0.97
CA CYS A 350 -2.84 -20.14 1.09
C CYS A 350 -3.97 -19.24 0.59
N MET A 351 -3.96 -17.94 0.96
CA MET A 351 -4.93 -16.95 0.51
C MET A 351 -4.95 -16.84 -1.02
N LEU A 352 -3.80 -16.73 -1.66
CA LEU A 352 -3.69 -16.68 -3.13
C LEU A 352 -4.22 -17.95 -3.77
N LYS A 353 -3.81 -19.12 -3.26
CA LYS A 353 -4.23 -20.43 -3.78
C LYS A 353 -5.75 -20.63 -3.73
N LEU A 354 -6.38 -20.21 -2.63
CA LEU A 354 -7.82 -20.45 -2.42
C LEU A 354 -8.70 -19.40 -3.06
N LEU A 355 -8.27 -18.12 -3.04
CA LEU A 355 -9.17 -17.02 -3.37
C LEU A 355 -8.91 -16.39 -4.75
N SER A 356 -7.73 -16.60 -5.37
CA SER A 356 -7.47 -16.05 -6.70
C SER A 356 -8.41 -16.67 -7.74
N GLY A 357 -9.14 -15.80 -8.45
CA GLY A 357 -10.14 -16.22 -9.44
C GLY A 357 -11.53 -16.51 -8.86
N CYS A 358 -11.72 -16.43 -7.53
CA CYS A 358 -13.04 -16.53 -6.92
C CYS A 358 -13.83 -15.23 -7.10
N LYS A 359 -15.15 -15.34 -7.17
CA LYS A 359 -16.07 -14.20 -7.15
C LYS A 359 -16.46 -13.89 -5.70
N PHE A 360 -16.57 -12.61 -5.40
CA PHE A 360 -17.13 -12.13 -4.14
C PHE A 360 -18.63 -12.35 -4.11
N VAL A 361 -19.12 -12.94 -3.03
CA VAL A 361 -20.55 -13.16 -2.79
C VAL A 361 -21.08 -12.16 -1.79
N ASP A 362 -20.52 -12.13 -0.57
CA ASP A 362 -21.09 -11.35 0.53
C ASP A 362 -20.03 -11.04 1.61
N PHE A 363 -20.37 -10.04 2.43
CA PHE A 363 -19.67 -9.70 3.66
C PHE A 363 -20.67 -9.44 4.78
N LYS A 364 -20.54 -10.17 5.87
CA LYS A 364 -21.38 -10.04 7.05
C LYS A 364 -20.56 -9.90 8.32
N VAL A 365 -21.06 -9.10 9.23
CA VAL A 365 -20.60 -9.03 10.62
C VAL A 365 -21.82 -9.11 11.50
N ASP A 366 -21.85 -10.07 12.43
CA ASP A 366 -22.96 -10.22 13.38
C ASP A 366 -22.72 -9.43 14.69
N SER A 367 -23.69 -9.51 15.60
CA SER A 367 -23.64 -8.82 16.90
C SER A 367 -22.49 -9.28 17.80
N ASN A 368 -21.95 -10.47 17.56
CA ASN A 368 -20.81 -11.04 18.32
C ASN A 368 -19.45 -10.66 17.69
N ASN A 369 -19.42 -9.74 16.72
CA ASN A 369 -18.23 -9.42 15.93
C ASN A 369 -17.64 -10.65 15.21
N LEU A 370 -18.53 -11.55 14.75
CA LEU A 370 -18.16 -12.63 13.82
C LEU A 370 -18.18 -12.10 12.39
N TYR A 371 -17.02 -12.02 11.79
CA TYR A 371 -16.78 -11.58 10.42
C TYR A 371 -16.84 -12.78 9.48
N LYS A 372 -17.58 -12.65 8.39
CA LYS A 372 -17.68 -13.64 7.31
C LYS A 372 -17.52 -12.95 5.96
N VAL A 373 -16.57 -13.41 5.16
CA VAL A 373 -16.35 -12.95 3.78
C VAL A 373 -16.54 -14.16 2.88
N SER A 374 -17.57 -14.13 2.04
CA SER A 374 -17.97 -15.27 1.21
C SER A 374 -17.50 -15.08 -0.22
N PHE A 375 -16.95 -16.13 -0.77
CA PHE A 375 -16.46 -16.24 -2.15
C PHE A 375 -17.03 -17.49 -2.80
N GLU A 376 -17.06 -17.51 -4.12
CA GLU A 376 -17.41 -18.68 -4.92
C GLU A 376 -16.52 -18.82 -6.15
N ASN A 377 -16.31 -20.03 -6.57
CA ASN A 377 -15.82 -20.37 -7.91
C ASN A 377 -16.70 -21.49 -8.53
N THR A 378 -16.23 -22.11 -9.59
CA THR A 378 -17.01 -23.19 -10.25
C THR A 378 -17.11 -24.49 -9.44
N GLN A 379 -16.24 -24.70 -8.45
CA GLN A 379 -16.15 -25.94 -7.69
C GLN A 379 -16.55 -25.76 -6.23
N TYR A 380 -16.26 -24.60 -5.64
CA TYR A 380 -16.34 -24.38 -4.20
C TYR A 380 -17.05 -23.10 -3.83
N ASP A 381 -17.76 -23.15 -2.68
CA ASP A 381 -18.09 -21.98 -1.87
C ASP A 381 -17.08 -21.88 -0.73
N ILE A 382 -16.46 -20.73 -0.57
CA ILE A 382 -15.41 -20.49 0.42
C ILE A 382 -15.83 -19.33 1.32
N ILE A 383 -15.80 -19.55 2.62
CA ILE A 383 -16.04 -18.50 3.62
C ILE A 383 -14.77 -18.31 4.44
N VAL A 384 -14.21 -17.12 4.41
CA VAL A 384 -13.17 -16.72 5.36
C VAL A 384 -13.86 -16.11 6.56
N CYS A 385 -13.62 -16.65 7.76
CA CYS A 385 -14.27 -16.17 8.96
C CYS A 385 -13.34 -16.09 10.17
N TRP A 386 -13.62 -15.11 11.02
CA TRP A 386 -12.97 -14.90 12.32
C TRP A 386 -13.92 -14.16 13.25
N CYS A 387 -13.63 -14.22 14.56
CA CYS A 387 -14.44 -13.53 15.56
C CYS A 387 -13.55 -12.82 16.56
N LEU A 388 -13.85 -11.56 16.88
CA LEU A 388 -13.10 -10.82 17.92
C LEU A 388 -13.44 -11.26 19.35
N GLN A 389 -14.53 -12.01 19.49
CA GLN A 389 -14.92 -12.70 20.72
C GLN A 389 -14.96 -14.19 20.44
N LYS A 390 -14.68 -15.02 21.45
CA LYS A 390 -14.75 -16.47 21.25
C LYS A 390 -16.20 -16.90 21.04
N VAL A 391 -16.46 -17.57 19.93
CA VAL A 391 -17.79 -18.13 19.59
C VAL A 391 -17.62 -19.54 19.03
N THR A 392 -18.46 -20.46 19.47
CA THR A 392 -18.50 -21.81 18.89
C THR A 392 -19.45 -21.83 17.70
N ILE A 393 -18.97 -22.31 16.57
CA ILE A 393 -19.78 -22.54 15.37
C ILE A 393 -19.78 -24.02 15.02
N ASP A 394 -20.87 -24.47 14.39
CA ASP A 394 -20.94 -25.80 13.73
C ASP A 394 -20.33 -25.69 12.34
N THR A 395 -19.51 -26.65 11.97
CA THR A 395 -18.87 -26.69 10.65
C THR A 395 -19.82 -27.17 9.55
N LEU A 396 -20.96 -27.76 9.91
CA LEU A 396 -22.00 -28.26 8.98
C LEU A 396 -21.43 -29.17 7.88
N GLY A 397 -20.46 -30.01 8.21
CA GLY A 397 -19.81 -30.92 7.27
C GLY A 397 -18.85 -30.26 6.26
N LYS A 398 -18.57 -28.96 6.41
CA LYS A 398 -17.63 -28.24 5.57
C LYS A 398 -16.19 -28.64 5.88
N GLN A 399 -15.34 -28.64 4.88
CA GLN A 399 -13.89 -28.71 5.10
C GLN A 399 -13.47 -27.44 5.82
N VAL A 400 -12.67 -27.58 6.88
CA VAL A 400 -12.11 -26.45 7.63
C VAL A 400 -10.61 -26.41 7.44
N LEU A 401 -10.08 -25.26 7.03
CA LEU A 401 -8.63 -25.03 6.96
C LEU A 401 -8.22 -23.87 7.89
N SER A 402 -7.05 -24.01 8.50
CA SER A 402 -6.41 -22.88 9.20
C SER A 402 -6.02 -21.76 8.22
N LYS A 403 -5.62 -20.61 8.73
CA LYS A 403 -5.11 -19.49 7.91
C LYS A 403 -3.94 -19.88 7.01
N GLU A 404 -3.12 -20.85 7.41
CA GLU A 404 -2.01 -21.39 6.62
C GLU A 404 -2.43 -22.49 5.62
N GLY A 405 -3.67 -22.99 5.69
CA GLY A 405 -4.19 -24.04 4.82
C GLY A 405 -4.10 -25.45 5.40
N ASN A 406 -3.80 -25.61 6.69
CA ASN A 406 -3.78 -26.92 7.35
C ASN A 406 -5.22 -27.38 7.63
N ASN A 407 -5.51 -28.67 7.39
CA ASN A 407 -6.84 -29.22 7.64
C ASN A 407 -7.14 -29.31 9.14
N ILE A 408 -8.34 -28.90 9.54
CA ILE A 408 -8.86 -28.96 10.91
C ILE A 408 -10.06 -29.91 10.93
N SER A 409 -9.88 -31.08 11.49
CA SER A 409 -10.94 -32.08 11.61
C SER A 409 -11.78 -31.82 12.87
N ALA A 410 -12.89 -31.10 12.73
CA ALA A 410 -13.81 -30.84 13.83
C ALA A 410 -15.23 -30.58 13.30
N THR A 411 -16.25 -31.10 14.02
CA THR A 411 -17.66 -30.84 13.74
C THR A 411 -18.10 -29.49 14.32
N LYS A 412 -17.44 -29.07 15.41
CA LYS A 412 -17.61 -27.75 16.03
C LYS A 412 -16.25 -27.12 16.26
N ILE A 413 -16.15 -25.83 16.05
CA ILE A 413 -14.92 -25.07 16.23
C ILE A 413 -15.16 -23.80 17.03
N VAL A 414 -14.24 -23.49 17.94
CA VAL A 414 -14.23 -22.22 18.65
C VAL A 414 -13.48 -21.21 17.79
N LEU A 415 -14.21 -20.30 17.17
CA LEU A 415 -13.62 -19.16 16.47
C LEU A 415 -13.05 -18.15 17.45
N SER A 416 -11.94 -17.58 17.05
CA SER A 416 -11.27 -16.47 17.71
C SER A 416 -10.89 -15.41 16.68
N ASP A 417 -9.99 -14.52 17.03
CA ASP A 417 -9.35 -13.58 16.09
C ASP A 417 -8.44 -14.25 15.06
N ASP A 418 -8.24 -15.57 15.19
CA ASP A 418 -7.50 -16.38 14.21
C ASP A 418 -8.42 -16.80 13.06
N PRO A 419 -8.22 -16.27 11.83
CA PRO A 419 -9.13 -16.55 10.72
C PRO A 419 -8.95 -17.97 10.18
N ILE A 420 -10.07 -18.56 9.75
CA ILE A 420 -10.13 -19.86 9.11
C ILE A 420 -10.89 -19.80 7.79
N TYR A 421 -10.74 -20.84 6.97
CA TYR A 421 -11.54 -21.07 5.78
C TYR A 421 -12.54 -22.21 6.03
N LEU A 422 -13.79 -21.98 5.63
CA LEU A 422 -14.84 -22.99 5.54
C LEU A 422 -15.13 -23.20 4.06
N ILE A 423 -14.95 -24.43 3.58
CA ILE A 423 -15.05 -24.77 2.16
C ILE A 423 -16.15 -25.81 2.00
N SER A 424 -17.03 -25.61 1.04
CA SER A 424 -18.07 -26.54 0.63
C SER A 424 -17.96 -26.81 -0.86
N ASP A 425 -18.11 -28.05 -1.28
CA ASP A 425 -18.30 -28.39 -2.69
C ASP A 425 -19.62 -27.79 -3.19
N LYS A 426 -19.62 -27.33 -4.43
CA LYS A 426 -20.87 -27.00 -5.13
C LYS A 426 -21.46 -28.27 -5.69
N ALA A 427 -22.78 -28.42 -5.46
CA ALA A 427 -23.55 -29.53 -6.02
C ALA A 427 -23.62 -29.46 -7.56
#